data_1703a9bdad72f1a8c412b0f30d2391d0
#
_entry.id   1703a9bdad72f1a8c412b0f30d2391d0
#
_cell.length_a   1.000
_cell.length_b   1.000
_cell.length_c   1.000
_cell.angle_alpha   90.00
_cell.angle_beta   90.00
_cell.angle_gamma   90.00
#
_symmetry.space_group_name_H-M   'P 1'
#
loop_
_entity.id
_entity.type
_entity.pdbx_description
1 polymer ?
#
loop_
_entity_poly.entity_id
_entity_poly.type
_entity_poly.pdbx_seq_one_letter_code
_entity_poly.pdbx_strand_id
1 'polypeptide(L)'
;TRSRRPEPERSDRLRTEAAEAISRGAAERNPGRSPRALNRISLPDSPVRLPDADVLFRRALGDRAGGRALGRLGEAARAFEDERFQDARRILNQLVERTAEVPEVLELLGLVHYRMGHWRAGAKRLEAFRELTCSTEQHPVLADCYRAQRRWDDVEVLWVELRDASPSAP
;
A
#
# COMPACT_ATOMS: atom_id res chain seq x y z
N THR A 1 -16.10 38.99 40.58
CA THR A 1 -16.05 38.67 39.13
C THR A 1 -15.03 37.58 38.92
N ARG A 2 -15.49 36.31 38.80
CA ARG A 2 -14.62 35.16 38.51
C ARG A 2 -14.39 35.12 37.01
N SER A 3 -13.16 35.43 36.60
CA SER A 3 -12.68 35.26 35.24
C SER A 3 -12.73 33.77 34.86
N ARG A 4 -13.57 33.38 33.90
CA ARG A 4 -13.56 32.05 33.27
C ARG A 4 -12.30 31.95 32.44
N ARG A 5 -11.38 31.02 32.78
CA ARG A 5 -10.33 30.59 31.87
C ARG A 5 -10.99 29.98 30.63
N PRO A 6 -10.57 30.36 29.42
CA PRO A 6 -11.04 29.71 28.23
C PRO A 6 -10.67 28.21 28.25
N GLU A 7 -11.65 27.36 27.96
CA GLU A 7 -11.35 25.92 27.75
C GLU A 7 -10.40 25.78 26.57
N PRO A 8 -9.38 24.91 26.69
CA PRO A 8 -8.49 24.66 25.56
C PRO A 8 -9.33 24.14 24.38
N GLU A 9 -9.08 24.72 23.22
CA GLU A 9 -9.81 24.35 22.02
C GLU A 9 -9.74 22.86 21.76
N ARG A 10 -10.81 22.29 21.23
CA ARG A 10 -10.97 20.85 20.96
C ARG A 10 -9.81 20.28 20.11
N SER A 11 -9.19 21.11 19.28
CA SER A 11 -8.01 20.82 18.47
C SER A 11 -6.76 20.53 19.32
N ASP A 12 -6.57 21.23 20.45
CA ASP A 12 -5.40 21.03 21.32
C ASP A 12 -5.52 19.75 22.15
N ARG A 13 -6.72 19.37 22.55
CA ARG A 13 -6.99 18.08 23.19
C ARG A 13 -6.70 16.93 22.24
N LEU A 14 -7.16 17.00 20.99
CA LEU A 14 -6.89 15.97 19.98
C LEU A 14 -5.39 15.85 19.65
N ARG A 15 -4.65 16.96 19.62
CA ARG A 15 -3.20 16.94 19.44
C ARG A 15 -2.48 16.27 20.61
N THR A 16 -2.91 16.57 21.83
CA THR A 16 -2.32 15.98 23.04
C THR A 16 -2.62 14.48 23.12
N GLU A 17 -3.86 14.06 22.84
CA GLU A 17 -4.25 12.66 22.78
C GLU A 17 -3.51 11.88 21.69
N ALA A 18 -3.31 12.50 20.52
CA ALA A 18 -2.54 11.91 19.44
C ALA A 18 -1.06 11.76 19.81
N ALA A 19 -0.45 12.78 20.44
CA ALA A 19 0.93 12.72 20.91
C ALA A 19 1.14 11.65 22.01
N GLU A 20 0.18 11.52 22.93
CA GLU A 20 0.21 10.49 23.96
C GLU A 20 0.00 9.08 23.38
N ALA A 21 -0.84 8.93 22.35
CA ALA A 21 -1.04 7.67 21.65
C ALA A 21 0.22 7.22 20.91
N ILE A 22 0.91 8.17 20.27
CA ILE A 22 2.21 7.94 19.62
C ILE A 22 3.26 7.53 20.66
N SER A 23 3.33 8.24 21.79
CA SER A 23 4.29 7.94 22.87
C SER A 23 4.03 6.59 23.51
N ARG A 24 2.76 6.20 23.72
CA ARG A 24 2.40 4.86 24.22
C ARG A 24 2.75 3.77 23.23
N GLY A 25 2.52 3.96 21.93
CA GLY A 25 2.92 3.03 20.88
C GLY A 25 4.43 2.86 20.76
N ALA A 26 5.22 3.89 21.10
CA ALA A 26 6.68 3.83 21.14
C ALA A 26 7.21 3.03 22.35
N ALA A 27 6.48 3.05 23.49
CA ALA A 27 6.88 2.34 24.72
C ALA A 27 6.59 0.83 24.66
N GLU A 28 5.68 0.38 23.82
CA GLU A 28 5.33 -1.04 23.65
C GLU A 28 6.22 -1.78 22.64
N ARG A 29 7.32 -1.22 22.23
CA ARG A 29 8.31 -1.91 21.38
C ARG A 29 8.86 -3.12 22.14
N ASN A 30 8.47 -4.31 21.70
CA ASN A 30 8.94 -5.57 22.26
C ASN A 30 10.42 -5.75 21.86
N PRO A 31 11.41 -5.68 22.79
CA PRO A 31 12.84 -5.65 22.45
C PRO A 31 13.39 -6.98 21.92
N GLY A 32 12.54 -8.01 21.80
CA GLY A 32 12.95 -9.37 21.44
C GLY A 32 12.68 -9.82 20.00
N ARG A 33 12.04 -8.99 19.17
CA ARG A 33 11.79 -9.33 17.78
C ARG A 33 12.21 -8.16 16.92
N SER A 34 13.44 -8.21 16.43
CA SER A 34 13.84 -7.29 15.35
C SER A 34 12.86 -7.49 14.20
N PRO A 35 11.97 -6.52 13.91
CA PRO A 35 11.19 -6.59 12.70
C PRO A 35 12.18 -6.68 11.55
N ARG A 36 11.94 -7.53 10.59
CA ARG A 36 12.70 -7.54 9.34
C ARG A 36 12.37 -6.21 8.67
N ALA A 37 13.21 -5.22 8.90
CA ALA A 37 13.02 -3.89 8.33
C ALA A 37 12.90 -4.01 6.82
N LEU A 38 11.91 -3.34 6.25
CA LEU A 38 11.76 -3.26 4.81
C LEU A 38 12.98 -2.54 4.23
N ASN A 39 13.63 -3.13 3.25
CA ASN A 39 14.72 -2.46 2.56
C ASN A 39 14.17 -1.22 1.85
N ARG A 40 14.82 -0.08 2.10
CA ARG A 40 14.56 1.14 1.35
C ARG A 40 14.91 0.91 -0.11
N ILE A 41 13.99 1.24 -1.01
CA ILE A 41 14.28 1.22 -2.45
C ILE A 41 14.92 2.55 -2.86
N SER A 42 15.88 2.47 -3.77
CA SER A 42 16.39 3.67 -4.42
C SER A 42 15.38 4.10 -5.49
N LEU A 43 14.78 5.27 -5.29
CA LEU A 43 13.87 5.83 -6.30
C LEU A 43 14.69 6.29 -7.49
N PRO A 44 14.26 5.97 -8.72
CA PRO A 44 14.93 6.47 -9.93
C PRO A 44 14.68 7.98 -10.11
N ASP A 45 15.65 8.68 -10.71
CA ASP A 45 15.53 10.12 -11.03
C ASP A 45 14.39 10.41 -12.03
N SER A 46 13.94 9.39 -12.73
CA SER A 46 12.81 9.45 -13.66
C SER A 46 11.86 8.28 -13.40
N PRO A 47 10.54 8.46 -13.59
CA PRO A 47 9.57 7.39 -13.37
C PRO A 47 9.89 6.18 -14.26
N VAL A 48 9.86 4.99 -13.65
CA VAL A 48 10.05 3.73 -14.37
C VAL A 48 8.87 3.54 -15.32
N ARG A 49 9.15 3.57 -16.62
CA ARG A 49 8.15 3.25 -17.64
C ARG A 49 8.10 1.74 -17.83
N LEU A 50 7.11 1.12 -17.22
CA LEU A 50 6.80 -0.28 -17.47
C LEU A 50 5.89 -0.41 -18.70
N PRO A 51 5.97 -1.54 -19.43
CA PRO A 51 5.00 -1.83 -20.47
C PRO A 51 3.58 -1.97 -19.90
N ASP A 52 2.57 -1.62 -20.68
CA ASP A 52 1.17 -1.79 -20.29
C ASP A 52 0.81 -3.25 -20.01
N ALA A 53 -0.20 -3.47 -19.18
CA ALA A 53 -0.67 -4.81 -18.80
C ALA A 53 -0.97 -5.70 -20.02
N ASP A 54 -1.51 -5.16 -21.12
CA ASP A 54 -1.76 -5.93 -22.35
C ASP A 54 -0.47 -6.52 -22.92
N VAL A 55 0.60 -5.71 -22.99
CA VAL A 55 1.90 -6.17 -23.49
C VAL A 55 2.50 -7.24 -22.58
N LEU A 56 2.43 -7.04 -21.28
CA LEU A 56 2.95 -7.98 -20.28
C LEU A 56 2.19 -9.31 -20.33
N PHE A 57 0.86 -9.26 -20.39
CA PHE A 57 0.04 -10.46 -20.51
C PHE A 57 0.30 -11.23 -21.81
N ARG A 58 0.43 -10.55 -22.96
CA ARG A 58 0.73 -11.21 -24.25
C ARG A 58 2.12 -11.84 -24.22
N ARG A 59 3.09 -11.14 -23.64
CA ARG A 59 4.47 -11.66 -23.48
C ARG A 59 4.49 -12.94 -22.62
N ALA A 60 3.73 -12.96 -21.53
CA ALA A 60 3.72 -14.07 -20.58
C ALA A 60 2.89 -15.27 -21.06
N LEU A 61 1.78 -15.02 -21.76
CA LEU A 61 0.76 -16.04 -22.04
C LEU A 61 0.49 -16.27 -23.55
N GLY A 62 1.05 -15.45 -24.42
CA GLY A 62 0.71 -15.39 -25.85
C GLY A 62 -0.56 -14.57 -26.12
N ASP A 63 -0.78 -14.21 -27.37
CA ASP A 63 -1.80 -13.23 -27.77
C ASP A 63 -3.23 -13.56 -27.30
N ARG A 64 -3.69 -14.77 -27.58
CA ARG A 64 -5.06 -15.17 -27.23
C ARG A 64 -5.29 -15.26 -25.72
N ALA A 65 -4.35 -15.84 -24.99
CA ALA A 65 -4.47 -15.98 -23.54
C ALA A 65 -4.21 -14.64 -22.83
N GLY A 66 -3.29 -13.83 -23.35
CA GLY A 66 -3.03 -12.47 -22.86
C GLY A 66 -4.25 -11.57 -22.99
N GLY A 67 -4.92 -11.58 -24.16
CA GLY A 67 -6.16 -10.81 -24.34
C GLY A 67 -7.29 -11.23 -23.39
N ARG A 68 -7.42 -12.55 -23.12
CA ARG A 68 -8.36 -13.01 -22.09
C ARG A 68 -7.97 -12.57 -20.67
N ALA A 69 -6.69 -12.60 -20.36
CA ALA A 69 -6.19 -12.16 -19.06
C ALA A 69 -6.44 -10.66 -18.84
N LEU A 70 -6.24 -9.82 -19.85
CA LEU A 70 -6.59 -8.40 -19.80
C LEU A 70 -8.10 -8.19 -19.56
N GLY A 71 -8.95 -8.93 -20.26
CA GLY A 71 -10.42 -8.91 -20.03
C GLY A 71 -10.76 -9.27 -18.58
N ARG A 72 -10.11 -10.29 -18.01
CA ARG A 72 -10.28 -10.72 -16.61
C ARG A 72 -9.81 -9.65 -15.63
N LEU A 73 -8.72 -8.93 -15.90
CA LEU A 73 -8.30 -7.80 -15.09
C LEU A 73 -9.38 -6.71 -15.07
N GLY A 74 -9.95 -6.38 -16.23
CA GLY A 74 -11.06 -5.42 -16.32
C GLY A 74 -12.33 -5.88 -15.56
N GLU A 75 -12.63 -7.18 -15.55
CA GLU A 75 -13.72 -7.73 -14.72
C GLU A 75 -13.43 -7.57 -13.23
N ALA A 76 -12.19 -7.81 -12.82
CA ALA A 76 -11.77 -7.63 -11.42
C ALA A 76 -11.84 -6.17 -10.99
N ALA A 77 -11.44 -5.23 -11.85
CA ALA A 77 -11.52 -3.80 -11.57
C ALA A 77 -12.99 -3.37 -11.37
N ARG A 78 -13.90 -3.77 -12.25
CA ARG A 78 -15.34 -3.51 -12.08
C ARG A 78 -15.89 -4.13 -10.78
N ALA A 79 -15.50 -5.36 -10.48
CA ALA A 79 -15.92 -6.01 -9.22
C ALA A 79 -15.40 -5.26 -7.98
N PHE A 80 -14.21 -4.66 -8.05
CA PHE A 80 -13.67 -3.82 -6.98
C PHE A 80 -14.46 -2.51 -6.84
N GLU A 81 -14.77 -1.83 -7.93
CA GLU A 81 -15.60 -0.61 -7.96
C GLU A 81 -17.01 -0.87 -7.39
N ASP A 82 -17.59 -2.01 -7.71
CA ASP A 82 -18.89 -2.48 -7.18
C ASP A 82 -18.80 -3.02 -5.73
N GLU A 83 -17.66 -2.91 -5.07
CA GLU A 83 -17.38 -3.42 -3.72
C GLU A 83 -17.52 -4.95 -3.57
N ARG A 84 -17.55 -5.70 -4.69
CA ARG A 84 -17.57 -7.17 -4.72
C ARG A 84 -16.17 -7.73 -4.55
N PHE A 85 -15.55 -7.43 -3.40
CA PHE A 85 -14.11 -7.71 -3.13
C PHE A 85 -13.77 -9.21 -3.21
N GLN A 86 -14.68 -10.11 -2.84
CA GLN A 86 -14.45 -11.54 -2.92
C GLN A 86 -14.34 -12.02 -4.39
N ASP A 87 -15.16 -11.48 -5.29
CA ASP A 87 -15.11 -11.79 -6.71
C ASP A 87 -13.83 -11.24 -7.34
N ALA A 88 -13.50 -9.97 -7.06
CA ALA A 88 -12.25 -9.37 -7.49
C ALA A 88 -11.04 -10.20 -7.03
N ARG A 89 -10.98 -10.59 -5.76
CA ARG A 89 -9.91 -11.42 -5.22
C ARG A 89 -9.77 -12.75 -5.95
N ARG A 90 -10.88 -13.44 -6.19
CA ARG A 90 -10.89 -14.73 -6.88
C ARG A 90 -10.30 -14.62 -8.30
N ILE A 91 -10.69 -13.61 -9.04
CA ILE A 91 -10.19 -13.34 -10.39
C ILE A 91 -8.68 -13.01 -10.34
N LEU A 92 -8.28 -12.10 -9.48
CA LEU A 92 -6.89 -11.63 -9.38
C LEU A 92 -5.93 -12.72 -8.90
N ASN A 93 -6.34 -13.60 -7.99
CA ASN A 93 -5.51 -14.73 -7.59
C ASN A 93 -5.19 -15.66 -8.77
N GLN A 94 -6.16 -15.93 -9.65
CA GLN A 94 -5.91 -16.74 -10.85
C GLN A 94 -4.96 -16.03 -11.84
N LEU A 95 -5.01 -14.70 -11.91
CA LEU A 95 -4.09 -13.94 -12.75
C LEU A 95 -2.66 -13.94 -12.18
N VAL A 96 -2.50 -13.65 -10.89
CA VAL A 96 -1.18 -13.53 -10.27
C VAL A 96 -0.40 -14.86 -10.23
N GLU A 97 -1.09 -15.99 -10.18
CA GLU A 97 -0.45 -17.32 -10.29
C GLU A 97 0.22 -17.55 -11.65
N ARG A 98 -0.28 -16.89 -12.69
CA ARG A 98 0.20 -17.05 -14.07
C ARG A 98 1.04 -15.87 -14.55
N THR A 99 0.96 -14.73 -13.91
CA THR A 99 1.54 -13.46 -14.37
C THR A 99 1.95 -12.58 -13.19
N ALA A 100 2.92 -13.08 -12.40
CA ALA A 100 3.37 -12.39 -11.18
C ALA A 100 4.03 -11.01 -11.42
N GLU A 101 4.39 -10.68 -12.67
CA GLU A 101 5.12 -9.47 -13.03
C GLU A 101 4.23 -8.39 -13.68
N VAL A 102 2.91 -8.47 -13.54
CA VAL A 102 1.99 -7.44 -14.03
C VAL A 102 1.63 -6.51 -12.87
N PRO A 103 2.12 -5.25 -12.87
CA PRO A 103 1.96 -4.34 -11.75
C PRO A 103 0.51 -4.10 -11.36
N GLU A 104 -0.36 -3.92 -12.35
CA GLU A 104 -1.78 -3.62 -12.14
C GLU A 104 -2.50 -4.77 -11.43
N VAL A 105 -2.08 -6.02 -11.64
CA VAL A 105 -2.61 -7.18 -10.93
C VAL A 105 -2.18 -7.17 -9.47
N LEU A 106 -0.89 -6.86 -9.21
CA LEU A 106 -0.35 -6.78 -7.85
C LEU A 106 -1.00 -5.65 -7.06
N GLU A 107 -1.10 -4.48 -7.66
CA GLU A 107 -1.71 -3.30 -7.07
C GLU A 107 -3.17 -3.56 -6.70
N LEU A 108 -3.98 -3.95 -7.67
CA LEU A 108 -5.41 -4.17 -7.45
C LEU A 108 -5.67 -5.29 -6.44
N LEU A 109 -4.90 -6.38 -6.47
CA LEU A 109 -5.01 -7.46 -5.48
C LEU A 109 -4.61 -6.98 -4.08
N GLY A 110 -3.60 -6.12 -3.98
CA GLY A 110 -3.20 -5.48 -2.72
C GLY A 110 -4.32 -4.62 -2.14
N LEU A 111 -4.94 -3.78 -2.98
CA LEU A 111 -6.07 -2.93 -2.60
C LEU A 111 -7.31 -3.75 -2.21
N VAL A 112 -7.62 -4.83 -2.93
CA VAL A 112 -8.69 -5.76 -2.56
C VAL A 112 -8.46 -6.35 -1.17
N HIS A 113 -7.25 -6.84 -0.90
CA HIS A 113 -6.92 -7.36 0.42
C HIS A 113 -7.01 -6.29 1.52
N TYR A 114 -6.56 -5.06 1.24
CA TYR A 114 -6.68 -3.94 2.15
C TYR A 114 -8.16 -3.66 2.50
N ARG A 115 -9.03 -3.54 1.50
CA ARG A 115 -10.48 -3.31 1.70
C ARG A 115 -11.16 -4.44 2.46
N MET A 116 -10.64 -5.66 2.39
CA MET A 116 -11.12 -6.84 3.14
C MET A 116 -10.51 -6.96 4.55
N GLY A 117 -9.63 -6.05 4.99
CA GLY A 117 -8.93 -6.14 6.27
C GLY A 117 -7.84 -7.23 6.32
N HIS A 118 -7.44 -7.77 5.19
CA HIS A 118 -6.40 -8.80 5.10
C HIS A 118 -5.00 -8.17 5.04
N TRP A 119 -4.62 -7.41 6.06
CA TRP A 119 -3.45 -6.52 6.10
C TRP A 119 -2.15 -7.17 5.67
N ARG A 120 -1.88 -8.41 6.13
CA ARG A 120 -0.66 -9.13 5.76
C ARG A 120 -0.61 -9.50 4.29
N ALA A 121 -1.74 -9.94 3.73
CA ALA A 121 -1.83 -10.30 2.32
C ALA A 121 -1.77 -9.05 1.43
N GLY A 122 -2.44 -7.97 1.84
CA GLY A 122 -2.37 -6.67 1.17
C GLY A 122 -0.94 -6.14 1.13
N ALA A 123 -0.26 -6.09 2.28
CA ALA A 123 1.13 -5.66 2.36
C ALA A 123 2.02 -6.44 1.40
N LYS A 124 1.94 -7.78 1.39
CA LYS A 124 2.74 -8.63 0.49
C LYS A 124 2.60 -8.25 -0.99
N ARG A 125 1.38 -7.92 -1.44
CA ARG A 125 1.13 -7.57 -2.84
C ARG A 125 1.59 -6.15 -3.17
N LEU A 126 1.36 -5.21 -2.25
CA LEU A 126 1.82 -3.84 -2.42
C LEU A 126 3.35 -3.70 -2.28
N GLU A 127 4.00 -4.52 -1.46
CA GLU A 127 5.46 -4.65 -1.43
C GLU A 127 6.01 -5.06 -2.80
N ALA A 128 5.44 -6.12 -3.41
CA ALA A 128 5.84 -6.59 -4.73
C ALA A 128 5.58 -5.53 -5.82
N PHE A 129 4.45 -4.83 -5.77
CA PHE A 129 4.16 -3.70 -6.66
C PHE A 129 5.22 -2.58 -6.51
N ARG A 130 5.53 -2.18 -5.28
CA ARG A 130 6.55 -1.17 -4.97
C ARG A 130 7.93 -1.56 -5.50
N GLU A 131 8.35 -2.80 -5.29
CA GLU A 131 9.65 -3.31 -5.76
C GLU A 131 9.73 -3.32 -7.29
N LEU A 132 8.64 -3.65 -7.97
CA LEU A 132 8.58 -3.73 -9.42
C LEU A 132 8.54 -2.36 -10.10
N THR A 133 7.81 -1.41 -9.51
CA THR A 133 7.51 -0.11 -10.12
C THR A 133 8.37 1.03 -9.60
N CYS A 134 8.98 0.88 -8.43
CA CYS A 134 9.56 1.98 -7.65
C CYS A 134 8.57 3.14 -7.40
N SER A 135 7.26 2.88 -7.49
CA SER A 135 6.22 3.89 -7.25
C SER A 135 5.94 4.08 -5.77
N THR A 136 5.69 5.33 -5.38
CA THR A 136 5.26 5.71 -4.03
C THR A 136 3.75 5.87 -3.90
N GLU A 137 2.98 5.67 -4.97
CA GLU A 137 1.53 5.93 -5.01
C GLU A 137 0.75 5.14 -3.95
N GLN A 138 1.14 3.89 -3.71
CA GLN A 138 0.47 3.03 -2.74
C GLN A 138 1.11 3.03 -1.35
N HIS A 139 2.09 3.92 -1.10
CA HIS A 139 2.74 4.02 0.22
C HIS A 139 1.75 4.29 1.36
N PRO A 140 0.72 5.15 1.22
CA PRO A 140 -0.26 5.36 2.30
C PRO A 140 -1.01 4.08 2.67
N VAL A 141 -1.47 3.31 1.67
CA VAL A 141 -2.20 2.05 1.88
C VAL A 141 -1.29 0.97 2.47
N LEU A 142 -0.06 0.90 1.98
CA LEU A 142 0.96 -0.03 2.50
C LEU A 142 1.34 0.31 3.94
N ALA A 143 1.49 1.60 4.27
CA ALA A 143 1.74 2.06 5.63
C ALA A 143 0.60 1.67 6.59
N ASP A 144 -0.66 1.79 6.17
CA ASP A 144 -1.79 1.34 6.97
C ASP A 144 -1.77 -0.17 7.21
N CYS A 145 -1.41 -0.96 6.18
CA CYS A 145 -1.20 -2.39 6.33
C CYS A 145 -0.11 -2.71 7.37
N TYR A 146 1.00 -1.96 7.38
CA TYR A 146 2.08 -2.14 8.34
C TYR A 146 1.68 -1.71 9.75
N ARG A 147 0.97 -0.58 9.89
CA ARG A 147 0.44 -0.11 11.18
C ARG A 147 -0.48 -1.15 11.82
N ALA A 148 -1.37 -1.76 11.03
CA ALA A 148 -2.23 -2.84 11.50
C ALA A 148 -1.43 -4.09 11.97
N GLN A 149 -0.21 -4.28 11.45
CA GLN A 149 0.72 -5.34 11.82
C GLN A 149 1.76 -4.91 12.87
N ARG A 150 1.71 -3.66 13.36
CA ARG A 150 2.70 -3.05 14.29
C ARG A 150 4.14 -3.03 13.73
N ARG A 151 4.29 -2.95 12.42
CA ARG A 151 5.58 -2.88 11.72
C ARG A 151 6.02 -1.42 11.55
N TRP A 152 6.32 -0.75 12.65
CA TRP A 152 6.58 0.69 12.69
C TRP A 152 7.86 1.10 11.94
N ASP A 153 8.90 0.30 12.00
CA ASP A 153 10.15 0.57 11.29
C ASP A 153 9.93 0.58 9.76
N ASP A 154 9.06 -0.31 9.26
CA ASP A 154 8.70 -0.34 7.85
C ASP A 154 7.88 0.89 7.43
N VAL A 155 7.01 1.38 8.31
CA VAL A 155 6.29 2.65 8.08
C VAL A 155 7.27 3.81 7.95
N GLU A 156 8.30 3.89 8.80
CA GLU A 156 9.33 4.94 8.72
C GLU A 156 10.09 4.90 7.38
N VAL A 157 10.40 3.71 6.86
CA VAL A 157 11.02 3.55 5.53
C VAL A 157 10.14 4.16 4.43
N LEU A 158 8.84 3.86 4.42
CA LEU A 158 7.92 4.42 3.43
C LEU A 158 7.82 5.94 3.52
N TRP A 159 7.83 6.50 4.74
CA TRP A 159 7.83 7.95 4.95
C TRP A 159 9.08 8.63 4.38
N VAL A 160 10.25 8.01 4.56
CA VAL A 160 11.51 8.54 3.99
C VAL A 160 11.44 8.52 2.47
N GLU A 161 10.99 7.43 1.86
CA GLU A 161 10.85 7.32 0.40
C GLU A 161 9.85 8.33 -0.17
N LEU A 162 8.69 8.50 0.49
CA LEU A 162 7.67 9.44 0.05
C LEU A 162 8.18 10.89 0.13
N ARG A 163 8.92 11.24 1.19
CA ARG A 163 9.54 12.55 1.33
C ARG A 163 10.57 12.81 0.24
N ASP A 164 11.41 11.81 -0.07
CA ASP A 164 12.45 11.94 -1.08
C ASP A 164 11.87 12.02 -2.50
N ALA A 165 10.70 11.40 -2.74
CA ALA A 165 9.97 11.50 -4.00
C ALA A 165 9.18 12.82 -4.16
N SER A 166 8.91 13.53 -3.05
CA SER A 166 8.15 14.77 -3.09
C SER A 166 9.04 15.91 -3.57
N PRO A 167 8.63 16.71 -4.56
CA PRO A 167 9.37 17.91 -4.94
C PRO A 167 9.47 18.82 -3.72
N SER A 168 10.68 19.31 -3.43
CA SER A 168 10.91 20.30 -2.38
C SER A 168 9.93 21.46 -2.60
N ALA A 169 9.11 21.78 -1.61
CA ALA A 169 8.31 23.00 -1.66
C ALA A 169 9.27 24.20 -1.78
N PRO A 170 8.99 25.16 -2.67
CA PRO A 170 9.80 26.36 -2.86
C PRO A 170 9.91 27.20 -1.60
#